data_1b3157bc714453c3b0d5c1b9d4e04941
#
_entry.id   1b3157bc714453c3b0d5c1b9d4e04941
#
_cell.length_a   1.000
_cell.length_b   1.000
_cell.length_c   1.000
_cell.angle_alpha   90.00
_cell.angle_beta   90.00
_cell.angle_gamma   90.00
#
_symmetry.space_group_name_H-M   'P 1'
#
loop_
_entity.id
_entity.type
_entity.pdbx_description
1 polymer ?
#
loop_
_entity_poly.entity_id
_entity_poly.type
_entity_poly.pdbx_seq_one_letter_code
_entity_poly.pdbx_strand_id
1 'polypeptide(L)'
;MLTSRLAGGSLKPEDKARIIPNGFEGELRKFYYDIASVAVNPIAMAAVFKAYPKDHLLFGSDIPFWKIETIATAMNRFEISPSDLRGIQRENALQLLPRFRV
;
A
#
# COMPACT_ATOMS: atom_id res chain seq x y z
N MET A 1 -10.01 3.89 -13.39
CA MET A 1 -8.83 3.34 -12.69
C MET A 1 -8.56 1.92 -13.16
N LEU A 2 -7.31 1.48 -13.07
CA LEU A 2 -6.89 0.14 -13.49
C LEU A 2 -7.68 -0.97 -12.82
N THR A 3 -7.93 -0.86 -11.52
CA THR A 3 -8.70 -1.83 -10.75
C THR A 3 -10.10 -2.06 -11.35
N SER A 4 -10.79 -0.96 -11.69
CA SER A 4 -12.13 -1.05 -12.28
C SER A 4 -12.10 -1.73 -13.65
N ARG A 5 -11.10 -1.43 -14.46
CA ARG A 5 -10.94 -2.04 -15.78
C ARG A 5 -10.70 -3.54 -15.68
N LEU A 6 -9.82 -3.95 -14.78
CA LEU A 6 -9.48 -5.36 -14.62
C LEU A 6 -10.61 -6.14 -13.95
N ALA A 7 -11.28 -5.54 -12.96
CA ALA A 7 -12.41 -6.19 -12.28
C ALA A 7 -13.63 -6.35 -13.19
N GLY A 8 -13.89 -5.36 -14.05
CA GLY A 8 -14.99 -5.40 -15.02
C GLY A 8 -14.63 -5.98 -16.38
N GLY A 9 -13.37 -6.44 -16.54
CA GLY A 9 -12.77 -6.71 -17.83
C GLY A 9 -13.10 -8.07 -18.43
N SER A 10 -12.21 -8.52 -19.30
CA SER A 10 -12.42 -9.60 -20.27
C SER A 10 -12.23 -11.02 -19.74
N LEU A 11 -11.93 -11.20 -18.45
CA LEU A 11 -11.76 -12.52 -17.86
C LEU A 11 -13.11 -13.25 -17.77
N LYS A 12 -13.13 -14.50 -18.21
CA LYS A 12 -14.30 -15.36 -18.04
C LYS A 12 -14.49 -15.73 -16.56
N PRO A 13 -15.75 -16.02 -16.12
CA PRO A 13 -16.01 -16.35 -14.72
C PRO A 13 -15.15 -17.51 -14.18
N GLU A 14 -14.96 -18.57 -14.97
CA GLU A 14 -14.14 -19.70 -14.57
C GLU A 14 -12.66 -19.33 -14.44
N ASP A 15 -12.15 -18.44 -15.29
CA ASP A 15 -10.77 -17.97 -15.21
C ASP A 15 -10.60 -17.05 -14.00
N LYS A 16 -11.58 -16.19 -13.71
CA LYS A 16 -11.56 -15.34 -12.50
C LYS A 16 -11.51 -16.20 -11.24
N ALA A 17 -12.31 -17.24 -11.15
CA ALA A 17 -12.33 -18.13 -9.99
C ALA A 17 -11.00 -18.84 -9.78
N ARG A 18 -10.27 -19.15 -10.85
CA ARG A 18 -8.98 -19.83 -10.81
C ARG A 18 -7.83 -18.87 -10.51
N ILE A 19 -7.80 -17.70 -11.15
CA ILE A 19 -6.68 -16.74 -11.11
C ILE A 19 -6.83 -15.80 -9.93
N ILE A 20 -8.05 -15.30 -9.67
CA ILE A 20 -8.34 -14.35 -8.59
C ILE A 20 -9.52 -14.87 -7.75
N PRO A 21 -9.31 -15.95 -6.97
CA PRO A 21 -10.40 -16.61 -6.24
C PRO A 21 -11.11 -15.71 -5.22
N ASN A 22 -10.44 -14.68 -4.71
CA ASN A 22 -11.02 -13.71 -3.75
C ASN A 22 -11.49 -12.41 -4.45
N GLY A 23 -11.65 -12.44 -5.78
CA GLY A 23 -11.93 -11.25 -6.57
C GLY A 23 -10.69 -10.37 -6.72
N PHE A 24 -10.72 -9.44 -7.67
CA PHE A 24 -9.56 -8.62 -7.98
C PHE A 24 -9.14 -7.76 -6.78
N GLU A 25 -10.10 -7.10 -6.13
CA GLU A 25 -9.80 -6.27 -4.96
C GLU A 25 -9.29 -7.09 -3.77
N GLY A 26 -9.85 -8.28 -3.54
CA GLY A 26 -9.40 -9.18 -2.49
C GLY A 26 -7.96 -9.64 -2.69
N GLU A 27 -7.58 -9.94 -3.93
CA GLU A 27 -6.20 -10.30 -4.25
C GLU A 27 -5.24 -9.11 -4.10
N LEU A 28 -5.67 -7.91 -4.52
CA LEU A 28 -4.84 -6.71 -4.35
C LEU A 28 -4.53 -6.44 -2.88
N ARG A 29 -5.45 -6.72 -1.97
CA ARG A 29 -5.24 -6.50 -0.54
C ARG A 29 -4.20 -7.41 0.09
N LYS A 30 -3.81 -8.47 -0.58
CA LYS A 30 -2.75 -9.38 -0.13
C LYS A 30 -1.36 -8.84 -0.40
N PHE A 31 -1.21 -7.92 -1.34
CA PHE A 31 0.08 -7.33 -1.68
C PHE A 31 0.49 -6.28 -0.65
N TYR A 32 1.79 -6.06 -0.57
CA TYR A 32 2.37 -4.94 0.16
C TYR A 32 2.71 -3.83 -0.83
N TYR A 33 2.53 -2.59 -0.40
CA TYR A 33 2.73 -1.43 -1.27
C TYR A 33 3.63 -0.41 -0.60
N ASP A 34 4.61 0.06 -1.35
CA ASP A 34 5.46 1.17 -0.97
C ASP A 34 4.72 2.49 -1.21
N ILE A 35 4.73 3.39 -0.25
CA ILE A 35 4.01 4.66 -0.38
C ILE A 35 4.74 5.67 -1.28
N ALA A 36 6.07 5.66 -1.26
CA ALA A 36 6.93 6.50 -2.12
C ALA A 36 6.39 7.93 -2.31
N SER A 37 6.37 8.42 -3.54
CA SER A 37 5.90 9.77 -3.87
C SER A 37 4.39 9.98 -3.62
N VAL A 38 3.62 8.93 -3.44
CA VAL A 38 2.18 9.05 -3.11
C VAL A 38 2.01 9.81 -1.80
N ALA A 39 2.94 9.66 -0.87
CA ALA A 39 2.89 10.32 0.44
C ALA A 39 2.87 11.84 0.37
N VAL A 40 3.40 12.45 -0.71
CA VAL A 40 3.41 13.90 -0.85
C VAL A 40 2.12 14.45 -1.47
N ASN A 41 1.22 13.58 -1.90
CA ASN A 41 -0.07 13.96 -2.47
C ASN A 41 -1.20 13.54 -1.52
N PRO A 42 -1.84 14.51 -0.80
CA PRO A 42 -2.87 14.16 0.17
C PRO A 42 -4.06 13.42 -0.42
N ILE A 43 -4.46 13.74 -1.63
CA ILE A 43 -5.61 13.09 -2.28
C ILE A 43 -5.27 11.64 -2.62
N ALA A 44 -4.09 11.42 -3.21
CA ALA A 44 -3.64 10.07 -3.55
C ALA A 44 -3.46 9.21 -2.30
N MET A 45 -2.89 9.77 -1.24
CA MET A 45 -2.67 9.04 0.01
C MET A 45 -3.98 8.71 0.72
N ALA A 46 -4.97 9.61 0.67
CA ALA A 46 -6.30 9.33 1.21
C ALA A 46 -6.96 8.16 0.47
N ALA A 47 -6.80 8.10 -0.84
CA ALA A 47 -7.31 6.99 -1.64
C ALA A 47 -6.62 5.67 -1.27
N VAL A 48 -5.31 5.68 -1.05
CA VAL A 48 -4.55 4.51 -0.62
C VAL A 48 -5.03 4.02 0.76
N PHE A 49 -5.20 4.92 1.72
CA PHE A 49 -5.69 4.55 3.05
C PHE A 49 -7.07 3.93 3.01
N LYS A 50 -7.90 4.35 2.07
CA LYS A 50 -9.25 3.82 1.91
C LYS A 50 -9.26 2.48 1.18
N ALA A 51 -8.38 2.31 0.20
CA ALA A 51 -8.39 1.15 -0.68
C ALA A 51 -7.64 -0.05 -0.12
N TYR A 52 -6.58 0.18 0.68
CA TYR A 52 -5.66 -0.89 1.10
C TYR A 52 -5.53 -0.96 2.62
N PRO A 53 -5.27 -2.18 3.18
CA PRO A 53 -5.00 -2.32 4.60
C PRO A 53 -3.74 -1.54 4.98
N LYS A 54 -3.81 -0.78 6.08
CA LYS A 54 -2.67 0.02 6.53
C LYS A 54 -1.48 -0.82 6.96
N ASP A 55 -1.72 -2.06 7.41
CA ASP A 55 -0.65 -2.99 7.78
C ASP A 55 0.10 -3.59 6.59
N HIS A 56 -0.36 -3.34 5.38
CA HIS A 56 0.31 -3.72 4.13
C HIS A 56 1.00 -2.54 3.43
N LEU A 57 1.00 -1.37 4.04
CA LEU A 57 1.71 -0.21 3.50
C LEU A 57 3.12 -0.15 4.09
N LEU A 58 4.09 0.14 3.23
CA LEU A 58 5.50 0.17 3.58
C LEU A 58 6.08 1.55 3.31
N PHE A 59 7.02 1.96 4.15
CA PHE A 59 7.75 3.20 3.94
C PHE A 59 8.79 3.04 2.85
N GLY A 60 8.80 3.96 1.91
CA GLY A 60 9.82 4.07 0.88
C GLY A 60 9.86 5.49 0.35
N SER A 61 10.99 5.91 -0.18
CA SER A 61 11.16 7.27 -0.69
C SER A 61 11.41 7.33 -2.19
N ASP A 62 11.72 6.18 -2.81
CA ASP A 62 12.12 6.13 -4.21
C ASP A 62 13.39 6.98 -4.45
N ILE A 63 14.33 6.91 -3.53
CA ILE A 63 15.61 7.60 -3.66
C ILE A 63 16.32 7.14 -4.95
N PRO A 64 16.94 8.02 -5.75
CA PRO A 64 17.28 9.42 -5.47
C PRO A 64 16.21 10.44 -5.89
N PHE A 65 15.04 10.00 -6.37
CA PHE A 65 14.01 10.93 -6.85
C PHE A 65 13.40 11.76 -5.74
N TRP A 66 13.27 11.16 -4.52
CA TRP A 66 12.78 11.86 -3.33
C TRP A 66 13.75 11.61 -2.17
N LYS A 67 13.96 12.64 -1.36
CA LYS A 67 14.72 12.49 -0.12
C LYS A 67 13.87 11.76 0.91
N ILE A 68 14.50 10.92 1.71
CA ILE A 68 13.82 10.17 2.77
C ILE A 68 13.09 11.13 3.72
N GLU A 69 13.73 12.23 4.08
CA GLU A 69 13.15 13.23 4.99
C GLU A 69 11.88 13.86 4.43
N THR A 70 11.81 14.06 3.13
CA THR A 70 10.62 14.61 2.47
C THR A 70 9.42 13.70 2.66
N ILE A 71 9.61 12.39 2.46
CA ILE A 71 8.54 11.41 2.63
C ILE A 71 8.17 11.27 4.11
N ALA A 72 9.15 11.22 5.00
CA ALA A 72 8.91 11.12 6.44
C ALA A 72 8.12 12.33 6.95
N THR A 73 8.48 13.54 6.51
CA THR A 73 7.76 14.76 6.89
C THR A 73 6.34 14.76 6.35
N ALA A 74 6.15 14.33 5.11
CA ALA A 74 4.82 14.24 4.50
C ALA A 74 3.92 13.29 5.30
N MET A 75 4.44 12.16 5.75
CA MET A 75 3.67 11.18 6.53
C MET A 75 3.16 11.76 7.85
N ASN A 76 3.88 12.68 8.46
CA ASN A 76 3.46 13.31 9.72
C ASN A 76 2.26 14.26 9.56
N ARG A 77 1.87 14.57 8.34
CA ARG A 77 0.73 15.46 8.05
C ARG A 77 -0.61 14.73 7.99
N PHE A 78 -0.60 13.41 7.96
CA PHE A 78 -1.82 12.63 7.83
C PHE A 78 -2.41 12.30 9.20
N GLU A 79 -3.75 12.31 9.27
CA GLU A 79 -4.47 11.90 10.46
C GLU A 79 -4.59 10.37 10.48
N ILE A 80 -3.56 9.74 11.02
CA ILE A 80 -3.57 8.29 11.26
C ILE A 80 -3.15 8.01 12.69
N SER A 81 -3.53 6.86 13.21
CA SER A 81 -3.15 6.49 14.57
C SER A 81 -1.63 6.36 14.69
N PRO A 82 -1.06 6.64 15.86
CA PRO A 82 0.38 6.41 16.07
C PRO A 82 0.80 4.97 15.79
N SER A 83 -0.07 4.00 16.05
CA SER A 83 0.17 2.59 15.76
C SER A 83 0.28 2.34 14.25
N ASP A 84 -0.66 2.88 13.46
CA ASP A 84 -0.61 2.74 12.00
C ASP A 84 0.60 3.44 11.41
N LEU A 85 0.96 4.61 11.93
CA LEU A 85 2.15 5.32 11.48
C LEU A 85 3.42 4.50 11.75
N ARG A 86 3.56 3.94 12.94
CA ARG A 86 4.69 3.03 13.26
C ARG A 86 4.69 1.80 12.37
N GLY A 87 3.50 1.29 12.05
CA GLY A 87 3.34 0.17 11.13
C GLY A 87 3.95 0.47 9.79
N ILE A 88 3.55 1.58 9.18
CA ILE A 88 4.05 2.00 7.86
C ILE A 88 5.55 2.29 7.91
N GLN A 89 6.01 2.98 8.96
CA GLN A 89 7.42 3.37 9.07
C GLN A 89 8.36 2.20 9.31
N ARG A 90 7.91 1.14 9.96
CA ARG A 90 8.80 0.06 10.37
C ARG A 90 8.14 -1.31 10.52
N GLU A 91 7.09 -1.40 11.33
CA GLU A 91 6.61 -2.69 11.81
C GLU A 91 6.01 -3.58 10.73
N ASN A 92 5.36 -2.98 9.71
CA ASN A 92 4.79 -3.76 8.61
C ASN A 92 5.88 -4.51 7.83
N ALA A 93 7.00 -3.84 7.56
CA ALA A 93 8.13 -4.47 6.88
C ALA A 93 8.73 -5.60 7.73
N LEU A 94 8.79 -5.44 9.04
CA LEU A 94 9.31 -6.46 9.95
C LEU A 94 8.40 -7.67 10.08
N GLN A 95 7.09 -7.49 9.92
CA GLN A 95 6.16 -8.62 9.84
C GLN A 95 6.36 -9.41 8.56
N LEU A 96 6.62 -8.71 7.46
CA LEU A 96 6.89 -9.35 6.17
C LEU A 96 8.26 -10.04 6.17
N LEU A 97 9.25 -9.42 6.80
CA LEU A 97 10.64 -9.89 6.83
C LEU A 97 11.14 -9.97 8.29
N PRO A 98 10.68 -10.94 9.09
CA PRO A 98 11.00 -11.01 10.51
C PRO A 98 12.51 -11.13 10.81
N ARG A 99 13.30 -11.65 9.87
CA ARG A 99 14.75 -11.80 10.02
C ARG A 99 15.48 -10.47 10.25
N PHE A 100 14.86 -9.35 9.90
CA PHE A 100 15.47 -8.03 10.11
C PHE A 100 15.08 -7.40 11.45
N ARG A 101 14.29 -8.10 12.25
CA ARG A 101 13.92 -7.62 13.58
C ARG A 101 15.12 -7.81 14.54
N VAL A 102 15.54 -6.72 15.14
CA VAL A 102 16.64 -6.68 16.10
C VAL A 102 16.20 -6.11 17.42
#